data_5bd0680cc0743a39b7444b4a393ba3be
#
_entry.id   5bd0680cc0743a39b7444b4a393ba3be
#
_cell.length_a   1.000
_cell.length_b   1.000
_cell.length_c   1.000
_cell.angle_alpha   90.00
_cell.angle_beta   90.00
_cell.angle_gamma   90.00
#
_symmetry.space_group_name_H-M   'P 1'
#
loop_
_entity.id
_entity.type
_entity.pdbx_description
1 polymer ?
#
loop_
_entity_poly.entity_id
_entity_poly.type
_entity_poly.pdbx_seq_one_letter_code
_entity_poly.pdbx_strand_id
1 'polypeptide(L)'
;EFFFLFVPNGAVKTTLISCLAGLIRPDSGTLKVLGHDVINDFREARRLLGVVPQELVFDPFFNVRETLQIQSGYFGIRKNDDWIDEILHNLDLTSKANVNMRRLSGGMKRRVLVAQALVHKPPVIVLDEPTAGVDVELRQGLWQFVRRLNGEGHTIILTTHYLEEAEALCGRIALMKQGRVVALDTTVNLMAAHPGGTLEDVFVRAMHQ
;
A
#
# COMPACT_ATOMS: atom_id res chain seq x y z
N GLU A 1 2.33 -0.26 -12.92
CA GLU A 1 1.46 -1.44 -12.77
C GLU A 1 0.63 -1.32 -11.49
N PHE A 2 -0.65 -1.76 -11.52
CA PHE A 2 -1.49 -1.86 -10.34
C PHE A 2 -1.81 -3.34 -10.08
N PHE A 3 -1.29 -3.87 -8.99
CA PHE A 3 -1.25 -5.29 -8.68
C PHE A 3 -2.00 -5.57 -7.37
N PHE A 4 -2.87 -6.57 -7.37
CA PHE A 4 -3.55 -7.03 -6.17
C PHE A 4 -2.95 -8.33 -5.66
N LEU A 5 -2.59 -8.32 -4.38
CA LEU A 5 -2.16 -9.51 -3.67
C LEU A 5 -3.26 -9.93 -2.69
N PHE A 6 -3.93 -11.01 -3.01
CA PHE A 6 -4.91 -11.59 -2.12
C PHE A 6 -4.35 -12.76 -1.33
N VAL A 7 -4.47 -12.68 -0.02
CA VAL A 7 -4.07 -13.73 0.91
C VAL A 7 -5.19 -13.91 1.93
N PRO A 8 -5.92 -15.04 1.92
CA PRO A 8 -6.87 -15.34 2.97
C PRO A 8 -6.10 -15.55 4.27
N ASN A 9 -6.63 -14.99 5.38
CA ASN A 9 -6.04 -15.08 6.71
C ASN A 9 -4.61 -14.48 6.83
N GLY A 10 -4.57 -13.26 7.20
CA GLY A 10 -3.52 -12.26 7.41
C GLY A 10 -2.05 -12.62 7.65
N ALA A 11 -1.71 -13.74 8.26
CA ALA A 11 -0.34 -14.03 8.71
C ALA A 11 0.70 -14.06 7.58
N VAL A 12 0.39 -14.69 6.46
CA VAL A 12 1.32 -14.79 5.31
C VAL A 12 1.51 -13.43 4.64
N LYS A 13 0.43 -12.65 4.51
CA LYS A 13 0.44 -11.30 3.92
C LYS A 13 1.39 -10.39 4.69
N THR A 14 1.18 -10.27 6.00
CA THR A 14 1.98 -9.42 6.88
C THR A 14 3.46 -9.84 6.87
N THR A 15 3.73 -11.16 6.88
CA THR A 15 5.09 -11.69 6.79
C THR A 15 5.76 -11.32 5.47
N LEU A 16 5.07 -11.49 4.34
CA LEU A 16 5.61 -11.15 3.01
C LEU A 16 5.90 -9.65 2.89
N ILE A 17 4.95 -8.79 3.32
CA ILE A 17 5.14 -7.34 3.32
C ILE A 17 6.28 -6.94 4.25
N SER A 18 6.40 -7.54 5.42
CA SER A 18 7.48 -7.28 6.37
C SER A 18 8.85 -7.71 5.81
N CYS A 19 8.92 -8.84 5.10
CA CYS A 19 10.13 -9.24 4.39
C CYS A 19 10.49 -8.25 3.28
N LEU A 20 9.51 -7.82 2.48
CA LEU A 20 9.71 -6.84 1.40
C LEU A 20 10.18 -5.49 1.96
N ALA A 21 9.64 -5.05 3.09
CA ALA A 21 10.07 -3.84 3.81
C ALA A 21 11.45 -4.00 4.50
N GLY A 22 12.02 -5.20 4.50
CA GLY A 22 13.29 -5.50 5.18
C GLY A 22 13.19 -5.45 6.71
N LEU A 23 12.00 -5.68 7.28
CA LEU A 23 11.76 -5.75 8.72
C LEU A 23 11.98 -7.17 9.26
N ILE A 24 11.73 -8.19 8.43
CA ILE A 24 11.93 -9.60 8.73
C ILE A 24 12.85 -10.18 7.66
N ARG A 25 13.81 -11.00 8.07
CA ARG A 25 14.69 -11.74 7.15
C ARG A 25 14.02 -13.06 6.76
N PRO A 26 13.83 -13.37 5.47
CA PRO A 26 13.34 -14.65 5.04
C PRO A 26 14.37 -15.75 5.33
N ASP A 27 13.92 -16.96 5.65
CA ASP A 27 14.79 -18.12 5.92
C ASP A 27 15.53 -18.57 4.66
N SER A 28 14.89 -18.41 3.50
CA SER A 28 15.46 -18.79 2.20
C SER A 28 14.84 -17.97 1.06
N GLY A 29 15.47 -18.04 -0.12
CA GLY A 29 15.01 -17.31 -1.30
C GLY A 29 15.55 -15.89 -1.37
N THR A 30 15.09 -15.12 -2.37
CA THR A 30 15.51 -13.74 -2.61
C THR A 30 14.29 -12.85 -2.85
N LEU A 31 14.31 -11.67 -2.27
CA LEU A 31 13.34 -10.60 -2.52
C LEU A 31 14.08 -9.37 -3.06
N LYS A 32 13.54 -8.77 -4.13
CA LYS A 32 14.14 -7.59 -4.76
C LYS A 32 13.08 -6.54 -5.04
N VAL A 33 13.45 -5.29 -4.84
CA VAL A 33 12.68 -4.11 -5.24
C VAL A 33 13.43 -3.44 -6.38
N LEU A 34 12.88 -3.47 -7.59
CA LEU A 34 13.51 -2.96 -8.81
C LEU A 34 14.98 -3.40 -8.99
N GLY A 35 15.27 -4.67 -8.71
CA GLY A 35 16.59 -5.26 -8.84
C GLY A 35 17.44 -5.20 -7.56
N HIS A 36 17.13 -4.37 -6.59
CA HIS A 36 17.84 -4.23 -5.31
C HIS A 36 17.37 -5.26 -4.29
N ASP A 37 18.30 -6.06 -3.78
CA ASP A 37 18.03 -7.09 -2.78
C ASP A 37 17.65 -6.45 -1.43
N VAL A 38 16.53 -6.87 -0.85
CA VAL A 38 16.01 -6.27 0.39
C VAL A 38 16.89 -6.51 1.63
N ILE A 39 17.85 -7.43 1.55
CA ILE A 39 18.77 -7.75 2.64
C ILE A 39 20.15 -7.16 2.37
N ASN A 40 20.74 -7.46 1.21
CA ASN A 40 22.10 -7.11 0.90
C ASN A 40 22.23 -5.65 0.41
N ASP A 41 21.19 -5.12 -0.24
CA ASP A 41 21.11 -3.74 -0.76
C ASP A 41 19.91 -2.99 -0.14
N PHE A 42 19.71 -3.18 1.17
CA PHE A 42 18.52 -2.73 1.89
C PHE A 42 18.30 -1.21 1.83
N ARG A 43 19.36 -0.41 1.73
CA ARG A 43 19.25 1.05 1.69
C ARG A 43 18.57 1.52 0.41
N GLU A 44 19.01 0.98 -0.72
CA GLU A 44 18.42 1.31 -2.03
C GLU A 44 17.03 0.69 -2.16
N ALA A 45 16.85 -0.58 -1.75
CA ALA A 45 15.53 -1.21 -1.75
C ALA A 45 14.48 -0.39 -0.96
N ARG A 46 14.84 0.13 0.22
CA ARG A 46 13.94 0.98 1.04
C ARG A 46 13.67 2.35 0.45
N ARG A 47 14.63 2.95 -0.27
CA ARG A 47 14.41 4.22 -0.98
C ARG A 47 13.42 4.08 -2.12
N LEU A 48 13.35 2.91 -2.71
CA LEU A 48 12.45 2.60 -3.83
C LEU A 48 11.07 2.11 -3.39
N LEU A 49 10.86 1.94 -2.08
CA LEU A 49 9.66 1.32 -1.53
C LEU A 49 8.96 2.24 -0.52
N GLY A 50 7.67 2.47 -0.73
CA GLY A 50 6.77 3.03 0.27
C GLY A 50 5.84 1.94 0.79
N VAL A 51 5.70 1.81 2.10
CA VAL A 51 4.83 0.80 2.71
C VAL A 51 3.85 1.45 3.66
N VAL A 52 2.57 1.20 3.46
CA VAL A 52 1.51 1.55 4.40
C VAL A 52 1.16 0.29 5.18
N PRO A 53 1.51 0.23 6.48
CA PRO A 53 1.22 -0.95 7.30
C PRO A 53 -0.25 -1.02 7.69
N GLN A 54 -0.72 -2.23 8.02
CA GLN A 54 -2.06 -2.45 8.52
C GLN A 54 -2.29 -1.79 9.89
N GLU A 55 -1.29 -1.81 10.77
CA GLU A 55 -1.38 -1.23 12.10
C GLU A 55 -1.19 0.30 12.09
N LEU A 56 -1.96 0.99 12.95
CA LEU A 56 -1.86 2.44 13.13
C LEU A 56 -0.73 2.77 14.12
N VAL A 57 0.49 2.85 13.62
CA VAL A 57 1.66 3.30 14.40
C VAL A 57 1.91 4.78 14.11
N PHE A 58 1.97 5.61 15.14
CA PHE A 58 2.24 7.05 15.00
C PHE A 58 2.98 7.59 16.21
N ASP A 59 3.79 8.62 15.99
CA ASP A 59 4.42 9.37 17.07
C ASP A 59 3.44 10.42 17.61
N PRO A 60 3.13 10.38 18.91
CA PRO A 60 2.14 11.26 19.51
C PRO A 60 2.64 12.70 19.77
N PHE A 61 3.91 12.98 19.59
CA PHE A 61 4.52 14.27 19.94
C PHE A 61 4.45 15.31 18.81
N PHE A 62 4.31 14.85 17.56
CA PHE A 62 4.34 15.72 16.40
C PHE A 62 2.95 16.00 15.83
N ASN A 63 2.83 17.10 15.09
CA ASN A 63 1.68 17.34 14.23
C ASN A 63 1.85 16.62 12.88
N VAL A 64 0.82 16.66 12.02
CA VAL A 64 0.83 15.96 10.74
C VAL A 64 1.99 16.42 9.85
N ARG A 65 2.18 17.73 9.69
CA ARG A 65 3.23 18.30 8.84
C ARG A 65 4.62 17.93 9.35
N GLU A 66 4.87 18.08 10.63
CA GLU A 66 6.14 17.69 11.26
C GLU A 66 6.44 16.22 11.04
N THR A 67 5.44 15.35 11.20
CA THR A 67 5.57 13.92 10.94
C THR A 67 6.04 13.65 9.51
N LEU A 68 5.48 14.33 8.51
CA LEU A 68 5.87 14.17 7.11
C LEU A 68 7.25 14.77 6.82
N GLN A 69 7.59 15.91 7.42
CA GLN A 69 8.92 16.51 7.28
C GLN A 69 10.02 15.63 7.89
N ILE A 70 9.78 15.05 9.07
CA ILE A 70 10.70 14.11 9.72
C ILE A 70 10.87 12.87 8.83
N GLN A 71 9.78 12.32 8.32
CA GLN A 71 9.83 11.16 7.41
C GLN A 71 10.61 11.48 6.14
N SER A 72 10.41 12.66 5.55
CA SER A 72 11.18 13.16 4.41
C SER A 72 12.69 13.24 4.73
N GLY A 73 13.02 13.70 5.93
CA GLY A 73 14.38 13.78 6.44
C GLY A 73 15.09 12.43 6.52
N TYR A 74 14.40 11.35 6.88
CA TYR A 74 14.96 9.99 6.89
C TYR A 74 15.43 9.53 5.50
N PHE A 75 14.80 10.04 4.44
CA PHE A 75 15.22 9.79 3.05
C PHE A 75 16.22 10.83 2.51
N GLY A 76 16.69 11.75 3.37
CA GLY A 76 17.65 12.80 3.00
C GLY A 76 17.05 13.96 2.21
N ILE A 77 15.73 14.08 2.13
CA ILE A 77 15.04 15.14 1.39
C ILE A 77 14.76 16.30 2.34
N ARG A 78 15.53 17.41 2.20
CA ARG A 78 15.46 18.56 3.12
C ARG A 78 14.41 19.60 2.75
N LYS A 79 14.09 19.74 1.46
CA LYS A 79 13.10 20.69 0.94
C LYS A 79 12.03 19.91 0.19
N ASN A 80 10.91 19.63 0.83
CA ASN A 80 9.85 18.78 0.31
C ASN A 80 8.45 19.35 0.58
N ASP A 81 8.38 20.62 0.97
CA ASP A 81 7.13 21.22 1.43
C ASP A 81 6.07 21.24 0.33
N ASP A 82 6.44 21.53 -0.92
CA ASP A 82 5.50 21.53 -2.06
C ASP A 82 4.84 20.15 -2.26
N TRP A 83 5.65 19.09 -2.18
CA TRP A 83 5.13 17.73 -2.32
C TRP A 83 4.32 17.29 -1.08
N ILE A 84 4.74 17.69 0.11
CA ILE A 84 3.99 17.46 1.34
C ILE A 84 2.62 18.17 1.25
N ASP A 85 2.56 19.39 0.77
CA ASP A 85 1.31 20.14 0.59
C ASP A 85 0.40 19.46 -0.44
N GLU A 86 0.96 18.95 -1.54
CA GLU A 86 0.23 18.19 -2.54
C GLU A 86 -0.36 16.91 -1.96
N ILE A 87 0.44 16.13 -1.19
CA ILE A 87 -0.04 14.92 -0.51
C ILE A 87 -1.17 15.26 0.48
N LEU A 88 -0.98 16.30 1.31
CA LEU A 88 -1.97 16.72 2.29
C LEU A 88 -3.29 17.13 1.61
N HIS A 89 -3.21 17.84 0.49
CA HIS A 89 -4.38 18.20 -0.30
C HIS A 89 -5.13 16.98 -0.84
N ASN A 90 -4.41 16.05 -1.50
CA ASN A 90 -5.03 14.87 -2.10
C ASN A 90 -5.59 13.87 -1.07
N LEU A 91 -5.09 13.90 0.15
CA LEU A 91 -5.58 13.05 1.25
C LEU A 91 -6.56 13.78 2.19
N ASP A 92 -7.03 14.96 1.82
CA ASP A 92 -7.93 15.78 2.64
C ASP A 92 -7.40 16.00 4.07
N LEU A 93 -6.12 16.34 4.19
CA LEU A 93 -5.42 16.60 5.45
C LEU A 93 -4.93 18.04 5.58
N THR A 94 -5.16 18.91 4.59
CA THR A 94 -4.65 20.30 4.57
C THR A 94 -5.09 21.08 5.81
N SER A 95 -6.37 20.99 6.20
CA SER A 95 -6.91 21.66 7.39
C SER A 95 -6.39 21.05 8.71
N LYS A 96 -5.75 19.90 8.64
CA LYS A 96 -5.21 19.15 9.79
C LYS A 96 -3.68 19.17 9.84
N ALA A 97 -3.00 19.84 8.91
CA ALA A 97 -1.55 19.86 8.82
C ALA A 97 -0.85 20.19 10.13
N ASN A 98 -1.37 21.13 10.90
CA ASN A 98 -0.81 21.58 12.18
C ASN A 98 -1.50 20.94 13.40
N VAL A 99 -2.38 19.95 13.20
CA VAL A 99 -3.03 19.23 14.29
C VAL A 99 -2.14 18.10 14.79
N ASN A 100 -2.00 17.97 16.11
CA ASN A 100 -1.22 16.88 16.71
C ASN A 100 -1.84 15.52 16.39
N MET A 101 -0.99 14.53 16.11
CA MET A 101 -1.38 13.17 15.74
C MET A 101 -2.35 12.50 16.71
N ARG A 102 -2.24 12.78 18.01
CA ARG A 102 -3.18 12.24 19.04
C ARG A 102 -4.63 12.64 18.82
N ARG A 103 -4.84 13.85 18.29
CA ARG A 103 -6.17 14.46 18.13
C ARG A 103 -6.89 14.02 16.85
N LEU A 104 -6.25 13.23 16.01
CA LEU A 104 -6.81 12.74 14.76
C LEU A 104 -7.71 11.52 15.00
N SER A 105 -8.76 11.39 14.19
CA SER A 105 -9.55 10.16 14.11
C SER A 105 -8.72 9.00 13.53
N GLY A 106 -9.18 7.76 13.69
CA GLY A 106 -8.52 6.57 13.12
C GLY A 106 -8.34 6.67 11.60
N GLY A 107 -9.38 7.10 10.88
CA GLY A 107 -9.33 7.31 9.43
C GLY A 107 -8.35 8.42 9.02
N MET A 108 -8.26 9.52 9.79
CA MET A 108 -7.24 10.56 9.54
C MET A 108 -5.83 10.03 9.77
N LYS A 109 -5.58 9.27 10.85
CA LYS A 109 -4.29 8.63 11.11
C LYS A 109 -3.90 7.68 9.98
N ARG A 110 -4.85 6.90 9.44
CA ARG A 110 -4.63 6.02 8.29
C ARG A 110 -4.15 6.81 7.08
N ARG A 111 -4.79 7.94 6.77
CA ARG A 111 -4.38 8.83 5.67
C ARG A 111 -2.98 9.43 5.90
N VAL A 112 -2.61 9.76 7.13
CA VAL A 112 -1.24 10.21 7.45
C VAL A 112 -0.22 9.10 7.22
N LEU A 113 -0.52 7.84 7.54
CA LEU A 113 0.36 6.72 7.21
C LEU A 113 0.55 6.55 5.69
N VAL A 114 -0.52 6.74 4.90
CA VAL A 114 -0.40 6.79 3.43
C VAL A 114 0.51 7.94 3.01
N ALA A 115 0.32 9.14 3.57
CA ALA A 115 1.17 10.30 3.30
C ALA A 115 2.66 10.03 3.61
N GLN A 116 2.95 9.40 4.75
CA GLN A 116 4.32 9.03 5.13
C GLN A 116 4.97 8.06 4.14
N ALA A 117 4.23 7.08 3.64
CA ALA A 117 4.72 6.14 2.65
C ALA A 117 5.03 6.79 1.29
N LEU A 118 4.39 7.93 0.98
CA LEU A 118 4.50 8.63 -0.30
C LEU A 118 5.50 9.80 -0.28
N VAL A 119 5.95 10.23 0.90
CA VAL A 119 6.71 11.47 1.08
C VAL A 119 8.01 11.53 0.28
N HIS A 120 8.63 10.39 0.02
CA HIS A 120 9.89 10.27 -0.74
C HIS A 120 9.69 9.87 -2.21
N LYS A 121 8.44 9.91 -2.71
CA LYS A 121 8.08 9.55 -4.11
C LYS A 121 8.59 8.16 -4.53
N PRO A 122 8.30 7.10 -3.78
CA PRO A 122 8.84 5.78 -4.10
C PRO A 122 8.25 5.23 -5.39
N PRO A 123 9.03 4.63 -6.30
CA PRO A 123 8.49 4.02 -7.52
C PRO A 123 7.63 2.78 -7.26
N VAL A 124 7.76 2.14 -6.09
CA VAL A 124 6.94 1.00 -5.67
C VAL A 124 6.23 1.34 -4.36
N ILE A 125 4.92 1.16 -4.32
CA ILE A 125 4.07 1.48 -3.17
C ILE A 125 3.27 0.23 -2.78
N VAL A 126 3.40 -0.18 -1.52
CA VAL A 126 2.62 -1.28 -0.93
C VAL A 126 1.57 -0.67 0.00
N LEU A 127 0.32 -0.94 -0.30
CA LEU A 127 -0.85 -0.48 0.46
C LEU A 127 -1.49 -1.68 1.15
N ASP A 128 -1.26 -1.84 2.45
CA ASP A 128 -1.86 -2.91 3.23
C ASP A 128 -3.13 -2.41 3.92
N GLU A 129 -4.28 -2.77 3.36
CA GLU A 129 -5.62 -2.34 3.81
C GLU A 129 -5.74 -0.83 4.01
N PRO A 130 -5.39 0.00 3.02
CA PRO A 130 -5.26 1.44 3.20
C PRO A 130 -6.59 2.15 3.50
N THR A 131 -7.72 1.52 3.18
CA THR A 131 -9.08 2.05 3.35
C THR A 131 -9.80 1.52 4.58
N ALA A 132 -9.13 0.70 5.41
CA ALA A 132 -9.72 0.19 6.64
C ALA A 132 -10.12 1.33 7.58
N GLY A 133 -11.41 1.41 7.95
CA GLY A 133 -11.96 2.47 8.81
C GLY A 133 -12.03 3.86 8.18
N VAL A 134 -11.93 3.97 6.85
CA VAL A 134 -12.09 5.22 6.09
C VAL A 134 -13.49 5.30 5.50
N ASP A 135 -14.12 6.46 5.59
CA ASP A 135 -15.44 6.74 5.01
C ASP A 135 -15.44 6.58 3.49
N VAL A 136 -16.61 6.27 2.92
CA VAL A 136 -16.76 5.98 1.47
C VAL A 136 -16.27 7.12 0.58
N GLU A 137 -16.61 8.37 0.92
CA GLU A 137 -16.20 9.54 0.14
C GLU A 137 -14.67 9.73 0.16
N LEU A 138 -14.07 9.64 1.34
CA LEU A 138 -12.62 9.75 1.52
C LEU A 138 -11.86 8.58 0.88
N ARG A 139 -12.47 7.39 0.85
CA ARG A 139 -11.95 6.22 0.13
C ARG A 139 -11.84 6.49 -1.37
N GLN A 140 -12.86 7.09 -1.97
CA GLN A 140 -12.84 7.46 -3.39
C GLN A 140 -11.73 8.46 -3.71
N GLY A 141 -11.53 9.47 -2.85
CA GLY A 141 -10.43 10.43 -2.99
C GLY A 141 -9.06 9.77 -2.94
N LEU A 142 -8.86 8.84 -1.99
CA LEU A 142 -7.62 8.04 -1.92
C LEU A 142 -7.38 7.25 -3.20
N TRP A 143 -8.41 6.58 -3.74
CA TRP A 143 -8.27 5.79 -4.96
C TRP A 143 -8.00 6.64 -6.19
N GLN A 144 -8.58 7.83 -6.30
CA GLN A 144 -8.27 8.78 -7.38
C GLN A 144 -6.79 9.19 -7.32
N PHE A 145 -6.28 9.51 -6.13
CA PHE A 145 -4.88 9.86 -5.94
C PHE A 145 -3.94 8.70 -6.28
N VAL A 146 -4.24 7.50 -5.80
CA VAL A 146 -3.42 6.30 -6.08
C VAL A 146 -3.44 5.93 -7.56
N ARG A 147 -4.58 6.06 -8.25
CA ARG A 147 -4.66 5.87 -9.71
C ARG A 147 -3.81 6.89 -10.47
N ARG A 148 -3.79 8.15 -10.03
CA ARG A 148 -2.94 9.17 -10.63
C ARG A 148 -1.46 8.78 -10.50
N LEU A 149 -1.01 8.40 -9.30
CA LEU A 149 0.36 7.94 -9.07
C LEU A 149 0.72 6.74 -9.97
N ASN A 150 -0.21 5.79 -10.12
CA ASN A 150 0.01 4.67 -11.04
C ASN A 150 0.13 5.12 -12.50
N GLY A 151 -0.70 6.07 -12.94
CA GLY A 151 -0.60 6.71 -14.26
C GLY A 151 0.72 7.46 -14.48
N GLU A 152 1.31 8.01 -13.43
CA GLU A 152 2.63 8.68 -13.41
C GLU A 152 3.79 7.67 -13.40
N GLY A 153 3.52 6.36 -13.40
CA GLY A 153 4.52 5.30 -13.53
C GLY A 153 4.84 4.55 -12.24
N HIS A 154 4.21 4.88 -11.12
CA HIS A 154 4.40 4.13 -9.88
C HIS A 154 3.77 2.73 -9.96
N THR A 155 4.45 1.72 -9.44
CA THR A 155 3.91 0.38 -9.25
C THR A 155 3.19 0.32 -7.90
N ILE A 156 1.92 -0.07 -7.91
CA ILE A 156 1.10 -0.20 -6.70
C ILE A 156 0.85 -1.67 -6.41
N ILE A 157 1.13 -2.09 -5.20
CA ILE A 157 0.74 -3.41 -4.66
C ILE A 157 -0.33 -3.15 -3.61
N LEU A 158 -1.53 -3.63 -3.88
CA LEU A 158 -2.68 -3.48 -3.00
C LEU A 158 -2.99 -4.80 -2.30
N THR A 159 -3.28 -4.72 -1.01
CA THR A 159 -3.99 -5.76 -0.28
C THR A 159 -5.25 -5.15 0.32
N THR A 160 -6.38 -5.80 0.17
CA THR A 160 -7.67 -5.35 0.71
C THR A 160 -8.58 -6.54 0.92
N HIS A 161 -9.56 -6.40 1.81
CA HIS A 161 -10.68 -7.34 1.94
C HIS A 161 -11.85 -6.98 1.03
N TYR A 162 -11.80 -5.82 0.38
CA TYR A 162 -12.84 -5.35 -0.54
C TYR A 162 -12.48 -5.77 -1.97
N LEU A 163 -13.00 -6.92 -2.41
CA LEU A 163 -12.72 -7.47 -3.75
C LEU A 163 -13.17 -6.53 -4.87
N GLU A 164 -14.21 -5.75 -4.64
CA GLU A 164 -14.66 -4.70 -5.55
C GLU A 164 -13.58 -3.65 -5.84
N GLU A 165 -12.78 -3.29 -4.83
CA GLU A 165 -11.64 -2.37 -5.00
C GLU A 165 -10.57 -3.00 -5.89
N ALA A 166 -10.27 -4.29 -5.66
CA ALA A 166 -9.28 -5.02 -6.45
C ALA A 166 -9.72 -5.15 -7.91
N GLU A 167 -10.98 -5.48 -8.16
CA GLU A 167 -11.56 -5.58 -9.50
C GLU A 167 -11.54 -4.24 -10.25
N ALA A 168 -11.88 -3.15 -9.55
CA ALA A 168 -11.94 -1.81 -10.12
C ALA A 168 -10.56 -1.17 -10.38
N LEU A 169 -9.52 -1.55 -9.61
CA LEU A 169 -8.24 -0.85 -9.60
C LEU A 169 -7.11 -1.66 -10.24
N CYS A 170 -7.12 -2.99 -10.07
CA CYS A 170 -5.94 -3.78 -10.33
C CYS A 170 -5.99 -4.45 -11.71
N GLY A 171 -4.93 -4.30 -12.48
CA GLY A 171 -4.78 -4.95 -13.78
C GLY A 171 -4.39 -6.43 -13.67
N ARG A 172 -3.70 -6.81 -12.58
CA ARG A 172 -3.26 -8.19 -12.31
C ARG A 172 -3.52 -8.55 -10.86
N ILE A 173 -3.79 -9.84 -10.64
CA ILE A 173 -4.12 -10.40 -9.34
C ILE A 173 -3.28 -11.64 -9.08
N ALA A 174 -2.68 -11.72 -7.89
CA ALA A 174 -2.13 -12.95 -7.36
C ALA A 174 -3.03 -13.46 -6.23
N LEU A 175 -3.47 -14.69 -6.33
CA LEU A 175 -4.17 -15.40 -5.26
C LEU A 175 -3.19 -16.33 -4.55
N MET A 176 -3.13 -16.21 -3.24
CA MET A 176 -2.27 -17.06 -2.41
C MET A 176 -3.11 -17.95 -1.49
N LYS A 177 -2.66 -19.20 -1.31
CA LYS A 177 -3.22 -20.16 -0.36
C LYS A 177 -2.07 -20.85 0.35
N GLN A 178 -2.09 -20.86 1.69
CA GLN A 178 -1.05 -21.52 2.51
C GLN A 178 0.39 -21.16 2.12
N GLY A 179 0.65 -19.87 1.82
CA GLY A 179 1.98 -19.37 1.45
C GLY A 179 2.41 -19.64 0.01
N ARG A 180 1.54 -20.21 -0.83
CA ARG A 180 1.81 -20.48 -2.25
C ARG A 180 0.92 -19.65 -3.15
N VAL A 181 1.45 -19.18 -4.27
CA VAL A 181 0.66 -18.56 -5.32
C VAL A 181 -0.10 -19.68 -6.05
N VAL A 182 -1.44 -19.64 -5.97
CA VAL A 182 -2.33 -20.61 -6.62
C VAL A 182 -2.91 -20.10 -7.94
N ALA A 183 -2.98 -18.79 -8.12
CA ALA A 183 -3.32 -18.17 -9.40
C ALA A 183 -2.61 -16.82 -9.53
N LEU A 184 -2.17 -16.51 -10.75
CA LEU A 184 -1.55 -15.22 -11.09
C LEU A 184 -1.87 -14.90 -12.54
N ASP A 185 -2.76 -13.94 -12.76
CA ASP A 185 -3.14 -13.52 -14.11
C ASP A 185 -3.72 -12.10 -14.10
N THR A 186 -4.09 -11.60 -15.26
CA THR A 186 -4.85 -10.36 -15.38
C THR A 186 -6.25 -10.54 -14.80
N THR A 187 -6.83 -9.45 -14.27
CA THR A 187 -8.21 -9.44 -13.77
C THR A 187 -9.17 -9.94 -14.84
N VAL A 188 -8.96 -9.51 -16.10
CA VAL A 188 -9.78 -9.91 -17.25
C VAL A 188 -9.73 -11.43 -17.49
N ASN A 189 -8.54 -12.04 -17.48
CA ASN A 189 -8.39 -13.47 -17.71
C ASN A 189 -8.99 -14.30 -16.58
N LEU A 190 -8.78 -13.89 -15.33
CA LEU A 190 -9.36 -14.56 -14.17
C LEU A 190 -10.89 -14.53 -14.20
N MET A 191 -11.48 -13.40 -14.60
CA MET A 191 -12.93 -13.27 -14.77
C MET A 191 -13.45 -14.08 -15.96
N ALA A 192 -12.73 -14.09 -17.10
CA ALA A 192 -13.12 -14.84 -18.29
C ALA A 192 -13.12 -16.36 -18.08
N ALA A 193 -12.24 -16.86 -17.21
CA ALA A 193 -12.23 -18.28 -16.81
C ALA A 193 -13.48 -18.70 -16.01
N HIS A 194 -14.30 -17.72 -15.59
CA HIS A 194 -15.50 -17.93 -14.77
C HIS A 194 -16.67 -17.07 -15.29
N PRO A 195 -17.22 -17.35 -16.47
CA PRO A 195 -18.25 -16.52 -17.12
C PRO A 195 -19.46 -16.30 -16.21
N GLY A 196 -19.82 -15.04 -16.01
CA GLY A 196 -20.96 -14.64 -15.17
C GLY A 196 -20.68 -14.66 -13.66
N GLY A 197 -19.45 -14.98 -13.24
CA GLY A 197 -19.00 -14.91 -11.85
C GLY A 197 -18.37 -13.57 -11.50
N THR A 198 -18.32 -13.28 -10.21
CA THR A 198 -17.58 -12.17 -9.62
C THR A 198 -16.13 -12.59 -9.33
N LEU A 199 -15.26 -11.65 -9.03
CA LEU A 199 -13.91 -11.96 -8.52
C LEU A 199 -13.98 -12.81 -7.23
N GLU A 200 -15.03 -12.66 -6.44
CA GLU A 200 -15.29 -13.47 -5.25
C GLU A 200 -15.54 -14.95 -5.62
N ASP A 201 -16.28 -15.22 -6.68
CA ASP A 201 -16.51 -16.59 -7.16
C ASP A 201 -15.23 -17.26 -7.65
N VAL A 202 -14.40 -16.53 -8.39
CA VAL A 202 -13.05 -16.97 -8.82
C VAL A 202 -12.23 -17.36 -7.59
N PHE A 203 -12.32 -16.54 -6.58
CA PHE A 203 -11.62 -16.67 -5.35
C PHE A 203 -12.05 -17.90 -4.55
N VAL A 204 -13.35 -18.05 -4.30
CA VAL A 204 -13.92 -19.19 -3.56
C VAL A 204 -13.50 -20.51 -4.23
N ARG A 205 -13.55 -20.58 -5.55
CA ARG A 205 -13.14 -21.78 -6.31
C ARG A 205 -11.64 -22.07 -6.17
N ALA A 206 -10.78 -21.06 -6.30
CA ALA A 206 -9.34 -21.23 -6.11
C ALA A 206 -8.97 -21.71 -4.69
N MET A 207 -9.81 -21.37 -3.70
CA MET A 207 -9.61 -21.81 -2.31
C MET A 207 -10.12 -23.24 -2.04
N HIS A 208 -11.00 -23.78 -2.87
CA HIS A 208 -11.53 -25.14 -2.73
C HIS A 208 -10.79 -26.19 -3.58
N GLN A 209 -9.91 -25.78 -4.50
CA GLN A 209 -8.95 -26.64 -5.18
C GLN A 209 -7.68 -26.84 -4.34
#